data_8ef05fe9364969ee0cbb87fd12dd6850
#
_entry.id   8ef05fe9364969ee0cbb87fd12dd6850
#
_cell.length_a   1.000
_cell.length_b   1.000
_cell.length_c   1.000
_cell.angle_alpha   90.00
_cell.angle_beta   90.00
_cell.angle_gamma   90.00
#
_symmetry.space_group_name_H-M   'P 1'
#
loop_
_entity.id
_entity.type
_entity.pdbx_description
1 polymer ?
#
loop_
_entity_poly.entity_id
_entity_poly.type
_entity_poly.pdbx_seq_one_letter_code
_entity_poly.pdbx_strand_id
1 'polypeptide(L)'
;MTDATELVPLDEDSYYQDPLGFFARLRESRPVAPVRMPGYGQAWIVTRYADVRTVLTDPRMAKDVHRWPGGGRSRPSEATGVYAHMLHADPPDHTRLRRLVQKPFASRRAALRPRAEEIASGLLEEMAAAHGDVIDLLGAYARPLPIAVLCELLGIPVADRAWIALTVAAYDERAEHQRVERELAAYFTELIAAKRAEPGDDLVSALVVARGNTGADGAAEGLTGYELLSTVYLLVMAGFDTTVNLIASGTLALLTHPGEKTRLQQDPALLPAAVEELLRFTNPVNHANDRFTTEDVPVGDVVIPAGEWVLPAISSADRDPAQFPDPDRLDLDRDTSGHVAFGHGVHHCLGAPLARMGAEIALGALLARFPAISLAVPPEELRWRPVSLMNGLESLPVRLALTRH
;
A
#
# COMPACT_ATOMS: atom_id res chain seq x y z
N MET A 1 32.25 15.11 -10.96
CA MET A 1 32.04 14.56 -9.61
C MET A 1 30.88 15.34 -9.03
N THR A 2 29.67 14.80 -9.04
CA THR A 2 28.50 15.36 -8.37
C THR A 2 28.81 15.38 -6.86
N ASP A 3 28.58 16.52 -6.22
CA ASP A 3 28.81 16.68 -4.78
C ASP A 3 27.94 15.65 -4.01
N ALA A 4 28.56 14.82 -3.18
CA ALA A 4 27.87 13.78 -2.41
C ALA A 4 26.82 14.34 -1.44
N THR A 5 26.83 15.66 -1.22
CA THR A 5 25.93 16.39 -0.31
C THR A 5 24.75 17.05 -1.01
N GLU A 6 24.72 17.05 -2.35
CA GLU A 6 23.60 17.65 -3.10
C GLU A 6 22.31 16.85 -2.87
N LEU A 7 21.26 17.54 -2.41
CA LEU A 7 19.95 16.97 -2.16
C LEU A 7 19.24 16.62 -3.47
N VAL A 8 18.85 15.37 -3.62
CA VAL A 8 18.04 14.90 -4.75
C VAL A 8 16.57 15.24 -4.48
N PRO A 9 15.88 15.98 -5.36
CA PRO A 9 14.49 16.36 -5.12
C PRO A 9 13.52 15.20 -5.39
N LEU A 10 12.65 14.88 -4.41
CA LEU A 10 11.50 13.98 -4.56
C LEU A 10 10.17 14.78 -4.60
N ASP A 11 10.24 16.06 -4.86
CA ASP A 11 9.11 16.99 -4.90
C ASP A 11 8.95 17.66 -6.27
N GLU A 12 9.56 17.10 -7.30
CA GLU A 12 9.49 17.60 -8.69
C GLU A 12 8.64 16.69 -9.57
N ASP A 13 8.03 17.28 -10.60
CA ASP A 13 7.21 16.56 -11.58
C ASP A 13 8.00 15.44 -12.29
N SER A 14 9.28 15.65 -12.51
CA SER A 14 10.21 14.65 -13.08
C SER A 14 10.27 13.35 -12.28
N TYR A 15 10.12 13.43 -10.95
CA TYR A 15 10.02 12.25 -10.09
C TYR A 15 8.61 11.62 -10.17
N TYR A 16 7.56 12.44 -10.06
CA TYR A 16 6.19 11.93 -10.00
C TYR A 16 5.75 11.25 -11.30
N GLN A 17 6.18 11.76 -12.46
CA GLN A 17 5.76 11.22 -13.76
C GLN A 17 6.58 10.00 -14.21
N ASP A 18 7.78 9.78 -13.68
CA ASP A 18 8.65 8.63 -13.99
C ASP A 18 9.45 8.17 -12.76
N PRO A 19 8.79 7.70 -11.68
CA PRO A 19 9.51 7.28 -10.47
C PRO A 19 10.44 6.10 -10.72
N LEU A 20 10.08 5.17 -11.58
CA LEU A 20 10.92 3.98 -11.87
C LEU A 20 12.19 4.35 -12.64
N GLY A 21 12.10 5.19 -13.67
CA GLY A 21 13.28 5.69 -14.37
C GLY A 21 14.13 6.60 -13.51
N PHE A 22 13.51 7.41 -12.65
CA PHE A 22 14.23 8.21 -11.65
C PHE A 22 15.07 7.31 -10.73
N PHE A 23 14.47 6.28 -10.17
CA PHE A 23 15.17 5.34 -9.30
C PHE A 23 16.22 4.51 -10.04
N ALA A 24 16.00 4.14 -11.30
CA ALA A 24 17.01 3.44 -12.08
C ALA A 24 18.29 4.26 -12.19
N ARG A 25 18.18 5.54 -12.57
CA ARG A 25 19.30 6.49 -12.63
C ARG A 25 19.99 6.67 -11.27
N LEU A 26 19.20 6.79 -10.21
CA LEU A 26 19.73 6.99 -8.85
C LEU A 26 20.44 5.73 -8.35
N ARG A 27 19.91 4.54 -8.60
CA ARG A 27 20.51 3.25 -8.21
C ARG A 27 21.88 3.03 -8.84
N GLU A 28 22.08 3.50 -10.07
CA GLU A 28 23.37 3.41 -10.77
C GLU A 28 24.37 4.43 -10.26
N SER A 29 23.95 5.67 -10.07
CA SER A 29 24.86 6.80 -9.79
C SER A 29 25.07 7.07 -8.30
N ARG A 30 24.02 7.00 -7.50
CA ARG A 30 24.02 7.34 -6.06
C ARG A 30 23.02 6.46 -5.30
N PRO A 31 23.30 5.17 -5.12
CA PRO A 31 22.33 4.19 -4.56
C PRO A 31 21.85 4.50 -3.14
N VAL A 32 22.66 5.24 -2.36
CA VAL A 32 22.31 5.84 -1.07
C VAL A 32 22.55 7.32 -1.17
N ALA A 33 21.51 8.13 -1.11
CA ALA A 33 21.60 9.57 -1.34
C ALA A 33 20.73 10.39 -0.39
N PRO A 34 21.16 11.59 0.01
CA PRO A 34 20.30 12.54 0.69
C PRO A 34 19.29 13.11 -0.29
N VAL A 35 18.02 13.19 0.14
CA VAL A 35 16.90 13.66 -0.68
C VAL A 35 16.13 14.75 0.04
N ARG A 36 15.53 15.66 -0.73
CA ARG A 36 14.50 16.57 -0.25
C ARG A 36 13.13 15.90 -0.39
N MET A 37 12.50 15.66 0.76
CA MET A 37 11.19 15.01 0.81
C MET A 37 10.11 16.04 1.14
N PRO A 38 8.99 16.10 0.38
CA PRO A 38 7.90 17.00 0.69
C PRO A 38 7.41 16.78 2.12
N GLY A 39 7.51 17.84 2.92
CA GLY A 39 6.95 17.82 4.26
C GLY A 39 7.78 17.23 5.38
N TYR A 40 8.84 16.51 5.08
CA TYR A 40 9.77 15.96 6.07
C TYR A 40 11.11 16.69 6.10
N GLY A 41 11.37 17.55 5.08
CA GLY A 41 12.66 18.19 4.92
C GLY A 41 13.67 17.25 4.26
N GLN A 42 14.75 16.97 4.96
CA GLN A 42 15.80 16.07 4.45
C GLN A 42 15.59 14.63 4.95
N ALA A 43 15.84 13.67 4.06
CA ALA A 43 15.87 12.24 4.34
C ALA A 43 16.98 11.57 3.53
N TRP A 44 17.24 10.29 3.77
CA TRP A 44 18.10 9.44 2.95
C TRP A 44 17.25 8.45 2.18
N ILE A 45 17.50 8.28 0.89
CA ILE A 45 16.88 7.23 0.07
C ILE A 45 17.88 6.11 -0.21
N VAL A 46 17.39 4.86 -0.17
CA VAL A 46 18.19 3.67 -0.42
C VAL A 46 17.53 2.88 -1.56
N THR A 47 18.26 2.58 -2.64
CA THR A 47 17.68 2.13 -3.90
C THR A 47 18.08 0.72 -4.37
N ARG A 48 19.27 0.20 -3.98
CA ARG A 48 19.69 -1.16 -4.33
C ARG A 48 18.97 -2.20 -3.49
N TYR A 49 18.64 -3.32 -4.09
CA TYR A 49 17.91 -4.41 -3.43
C TYR A 49 18.57 -4.89 -2.12
N ALA A 50 19.86 -5.17 -2.14
CA ALA A 50 20.59 -5.65 -0.95
C ALA A 50 20.55 -4.63 0.20
N ASP A 51 20.75 -3.35 -0.12
CA ASP A 51 20.76 -2.26 0.85
C ASP A 51 19.36 -1.99 1.40
N VAL A 52 18.33 -2.02 0.54
CA VAL A 52 16.92 -1.89 0.95
C VAL A 52 16.54 -3.01 1.92
N ARG A 53 16.92 -4.26 1.65
CA ARG A 53 16.66 -5.37 2.57
C ARG A 53 17.36 -5.20 3.91
N THR A 54 18.61 -4.72 3.89
CA THR A 54 19.34 -4.39 5.11
C THR A 54 18.59 -3.36 5.93
N VAL A 55 18.22 -2.22 5.34
CA VAL A 55 17.46 -1.16 6.01
C VAL A 55 16.10 -1.66 6.55
N LEU A 56 15.45 -2.57 5.84
CA LEU A 56 14.15 -3.13 6.27
C LEU A 56 14.26 -4.05 7.50
N THR A 57 15.44 -4.58 7.82
CA THR A 57 15.64 -5.56 8.90
C THR A 57 16.58 -5.11 10.01
N ASP A 58 17.36 -4.07 9.81
CA ASP A 58 18.32 -3.56 10.80
C ASP A 58 17.57 -2.96 12.00
N PRO A 59 17.77 -3.43 13.24
CA PRO A 59 17.09 -2.93 14.43
C PRO A 59 17.48 -1.49 14.81
N ARG A 60 18.54 -0.94 14.21
CA ARG A 60 18.95 0.46 14.34
C ARG A 60 18.13 1.40 13.47
N MET A 61 17.37 0.85 12.50
CA MET A 61 16.41 1.55 11.66
C MET A 61 15.03 1.54 12.33
N ALA A 62 14.83 2.42 13.30
CA ALA A 62 13.65 2.45 14.15
C ALA A 62 12.44 3.15 13.50
N LYS A 63 11.27 2.85 14.03
CA LYS A 63 9.98 3.49 13.69
C LYS A 63 9.34 4.18 14.89
N ASP A 64 9.63 3.73 16.08
CA ASP A 64 9.14 4.32 17.32
C ASP A 64 9.90 5.62 17.63
N VAL A 65 9.22 6.76 17.49
CA VAL A 65 9.80 8.10 17.70
C VAL A 65 10.36 8.32 19.12
N HIS A 66 9.93 7.52 20.10
CA HIS A 66 10.49 7.58 21.45
C HIS A 66 11.96 7.09 21.50
N ARG A 67 12.41 6.37 20.47
CA ARG A 67 13.80 5.93 20.28
C ARG A 67 14.67 6.94 19.52
N TRP A 68 14.12 8.12 19.18
CA TRP A 68 14.87 9.13 18.45
C TRP A 68 16.09 9.63 19.26
N PRO A 69 17.29 9.70 18.66
CA PRO A 69 18.50 10.21 19.35
C PRO A 69 18.33 11.65 19.83
N GLY A 70 18.68 11.91 21.11
CA GLY A 70 18.55 13.23 21.72
C GLY A 70 17.19 13.55 22.32
N GLY A 71 16.23 12.62 22.26
CA GLY A 71 14.88 12.75 22.86
C GLY A 71 13.94 13.70 22.12
N GLY A 72 12.66 13.36 22.08
CA GLY A 72 11.60 14.35 21.90
C GLY A 72 11.31 14.86 20.49
N ARG A 73 11.44 14.06 19.42
CA ARG A 73 10.61 14.35 18.22
C ARG A 73 9.25 13.70 18.38
N SER A 74 8.21 14.51 18.59
CA SER A 74 6.84 14.05 18.41
C SER A 74 6.51 14.05 16.91
N ARG A 75 5.79 13.03 16.43
CA ARG A 75 5.16 13.15 15.11
C ARG A 75 4.12 14.27 15.18
N PRO A 76 3.98 15.11 14.14
CA PRO A 76 3.01 16.22 14.16
C PRO A 76 1.57 15.81 14.48
N SER A 77 1.25 14.53 14.34
CA SER A 77 -0.07 13.91 14.45
C SER A 77 -0.32 13.12 15.74
N GLU A 78 0.61 13.07 16.68
CA GLU A 78 0.37 12.40 17.99
C GLU A 78 -0.84 12.98 18.76
N ALA A 79 -1.18 14.24 18.49
CA ALA A 79 -2.34 14.91 19.10
C ALA A 79 -3.70 14.28 18.72
N THR A 80 -3.77 13.53 17.61
CA THR A 80 -5.02 12.89 17.13
C THR A 80 -5.24 11.48 17.68
N GLY A 81 -4.23 10.88 18.33
CA GLY A 81 -4.32 9.54 18.93
C GLY A 81 -4.41 8.38 17.95
N VAL A 82 -4.22 8.60 16.63
CA VAL A 82 -4.38 7.56 15.60
C VAL A 82 -3.07 6.85 15.22
N TYR A 83 -1.98 7.08 15.94
CA TYR A 83 -0.66 6.54 15.63
C TYR A 83 -0.13 5.48 16.61
N ALA A 84 -0.92 5.12 17.63
CA ALA A 84 -0.56 4.07 18.58
C ALA A 84 -0.82 2.66 18.00
N HIS A 85 -0.18 2.34 16.87
CA HIS A 85 -0.37 1.08 16.16
C HIS A 85 0.95 0.44 15.74
N MET A 86 0.89 -0.83 15.31
CA MET A 86 2.06 -1.65 15.00
C MET A 86 3.01 -1.05 13.94
N LEU A 87 2.54 -0.21 13.02
CA LEU A 87 3.40 0.36 11.97
C LEU A 87 4.42 1.37 12.53
N HIS A 88 4.09 2.04 13.64
CA HIS A 88 4.92 3.05 14.30
C HIS A 88 5.54 2.56 15.61
N ALA A 89 5.54 1.27 15.85
CA ALA A 89 6.16 0.62 17.00
C ALA A 89 7.32 -0.26 16.57
N ASP A 90 8.30 -0.42 17.46
CA ASP A 90 9.38 -1.40 17.35
C ASP A 90 9.15 -2.57 18.32
N PRO A 91 9.80 -3.74 18.14
CA PRO A 91 9.78 -4.78 19.17
C PRO A 91 10.27 -4.28 20.54
N PRO A 92 9.64 -4.65 21.67
CA PRO A 92 8.62 -5.72 21.79
C PRO A 92 7.18 -5.28 21.50
N ASP A 93 6.84 -3.97 21.53
CA ASP A 93 5.49 -3.46 21.37
C ASP A 93 4.89 -3.78 20.01
N HIS A 94 5.66 -3.63 18.93
CA HIS A 94 5.27 -4.08 17.60
C HIS A 94 4.82 -5.54 17.61
N THR A 95 5.60 -6.43 18.23
CA THR A 95 5.32 -7.87 18.26
C THR A 95 4.02 -8.17 18.97
N ARG A 96 3.77 -7.49 20.10
CA ARG A 96 2.52 -7.59 20.89
C ARG A 96 1.31 -7.14 20.05
N LEU A 97 1.37 -5.93 19.50
CA LEU A 97 0.29 -5.35 18.68
C LEU A 97 -0.01 -6.22 17.46
N ARG A 98 1.02 -6.64 16.73
CA ARG A 98 0.86 -7.48 15.55
C ARG A 98 0.20 -8.82 15.88
N ARG A 99 0.60 -9.48 16.96
CA ARG A 99 0.02 -10.75 17.42
C ARG A 99 -1.48 -10.62 17.69
N LEU A 100 -1.90 -9.53 18.34
CA LEU A 100 -3.31 -9.27 18.67
C LEU A 100 -4.19 -9.08 17.42
N VAL A 101 -3.64 -8.51 16.36
CA VAL A 101 -4.39 -8.20 15.12
C VAL A 101 -4.32 -9.33 14.10
N GLN A 102 -3.19 -10.01 13.98
CA GLN A 102 -2.91 -10.97 12.90
C GLN A 102 -3.91 -12.14 12.84
N LYS A 103 -4.23 -12.75 13.98
CA LYS A 103 -5.14 -13.91 14.03
C LYS A 103 -6.59 -13.51 13.68
N PRO A 104 -7.21 -12.48 14.30
CA PRO A 104 -8.52 -12.00 13.89
C PRO A 104 -8.59 -11.61 12.41
N PHE A 105 -7.56 -10.88 11.91
CA PHE A 105 -7.47 -10.48 10.51
C PHE A 105 -7.46 -11.69 9.55
N ALA A 106 -6.61 -12.68 9.81
CA ALA A 106 -6.50 -13.87 8.96
C ALA A 106 -7.81 -14.67 8.90
N SER A 107 -8.49 -14.82 10.05
CA SER A 107 -9.77 -15.54 10.13
C SER A 107 -10.86 -14.84 9.30
N ARG A 108 -11.02 -13.53 9.45
CA ARG A 108 -12.07 -12.78 8.73
C ARG A 108 -11.79 -12.68 7.23
N ARG A 109 -10.54 -12.47 6.85
CA ARG A 109 -10.12 -12.47 5.44
C ARG A 109 -10.47 -13.76 4.72
N ALA A 110 -10.30 -14.92 5.36
CA ALA A 110 -10.55 -16.22 4.73
C ALA A 110 -12.01 -16.37 4.25
N ALA A 111 -12.97 -15.77 4.96
CA ALA A 111 -14.41 -15.82 4.61
C ALA A 111 -14.83 -14.77 3.58
N LEU A 112 -13.94 -13.83 3.21
CA LEU A 112 -14.31 -12.64 2.44
C LEU A 112 -14.34 -12.86 0.92
N ARG A 113 -13.68 -13.91 0.39
CA ARG A 113 -13.52 -14.14 -1.06
C ARG A 113 -14.86 -14.13 -1.82
N PRO A 114 -15.92 -14.89 -1.43
CA PRO A 114 -17.18 -14.90 -2.17
C PRO A 114 -17.82 -13.49 -2.26
N ARG A 115 -17.73 -12.74 -1.18
CA ARG A 115 -18.28 -11.38 -1.14
C ARG A 115 -17.50 -10.40 -2.00
N ALA A 116 -16.17 -10.53 -2.04
CA ALA A 116 -15.32 -9.74 -2.91
C ALA A 116 -15.59 -10.04 -4.40
N GLU A 117 -15.85 -11.30 -4.75
CA GLU A 117 -16.24 -11.72 -6.10
C GLU A 117 -17.61 -11.16 -6.51
N GLU A 118 -18.60 -11.16 -5.61
CA GLU A 118 -19.90 -10.51 -5.84
C GLU A 118 -19.76 -9.01 -6.10
N ILE A 119 -18.97 -8.32 -5.25
CA ILE A 119 -18.73 -6.87 -5.40
C ILE A 119 -18.04 -6.58 -6.73
N ALA A 120 -17.01 -7.35 -7.09
CA ALA A 120 -16.31 -7.19 -8.36
C ALA A 120 -17.27 -7.39 -9.55
N SER A 121 -18.08 -8.45 -9.53
CA SER A 121 -19.07 -8.72 -10.57
C SER A 121 -20.09 -7.58 -10.71
N GLY A 122 -20.62 -7.09 -9.59
CA GLY A 122 -21.58 -5.97 -9.60
C GLY A 122 -21.00 -4.71 -10.25
N LEU A 123 -19.78 -4.33 -9.88
CA LEU A 123 -19.09 -3.17 -10.46
C LEU A 123 -18.84 -3.34 -11.97
N LEU A 124 -18.48 -4.55 -12.42
CA LEU A 124 -18.29 -4.83 -13.86
C LEU A 124 -19.60 -4.77 -14.65
N GLU A 125 -20.74 -5.18 -14.06
CA GLU A 125 -22.04 -5.01 -14.68
C GLU A 125 -22.47 -3.54 -14.74
N GLU A 126 -22.20 -2.74 -13.71
CA GLU A 126 -22.40 -1.30 -13.74
C GLU A 126 -21.56 -0.63 -14.84
N MET A 127 -20.29 -1.03 -14.99
CA MET A 127 -19.44 -0.58 -16.09
C MET A 127 -19.99 -0.97 -17.47
N ALA A 128 -20.50 -2.20 -17.61
CA ALA A 128 -21.10 -2.68 -18.87
C ALA A 128 -22.38 -1.92 -19.23
N ALA A 129 -23.13 -1.47 -18.24
CA ALA A 129 -24.37 -0.71 -18.43
C ALA A 129 -24.10 0.80 -18.64
N ALA A 130 -22.90 1.30 -18.34
CA ALA A 130 -22.58 2.70 -18.50
C ALA A 130 -22.62 3.13 -19.99
N HIS A 131 -23.15 4.32 -20.25
CA HIS A 131 -23.22 4.87 -21.59
C HIS A 131 -21.91 5.59 -21.92
N GLY A 132 -21.24 5.15 -22.98
CA GLY A 132 -20.01 5.76 -23.49
C GLY A 132 -18.98 4.74 -23.98
N ASP A 133 -18.17 5.12 -24.96
CA ASP A 133 -17.12 4.26 -25.52
C ASP A 133 -15.87 4.20 -24.64
N VAL A 134 -15.69 5.18 -23.76
CA VAL A 134 -14.52 5.34 -22.87
C VAL A 134 -15.00 5.45 -21.45
N ILE A 135 -14.37 4.68 -20.55
CA ILE A 135 -14.63 4.65 -19.12
C ILE A 135 -13.31 4.87 -18.37
N ASP A 136 -13.33 5.66 -17.32
CA ASP A 136 -12.22 5.70 -16.36
C ASP A 136 -12.28 4.48 -15.45
N LEU A 137 -11.41 3.49 -15.71
CA LEU A 137 -11.34 2.25 -14.93
C LEU A 137 -10.97 2.51 -13.46
N LEU A 138 -10.19 3.56 -13.19
CA LEU A 138 -9.80 3.90 -11.83
C LEU A 138 -11.03 4.26 -11.00
N GLY A 139 -11.87 5.16 -11.51
CA GLY A 139 -13.07 5.63 -10.84
C GLY A 139 -14.19 4.58 -10.80
N ALA A 140 -14.36 3.83 -11.90
CA ALA A 140 -15.48 2.89 -12.04
C ALA A 140 -15.24 1.52 -11.38
N TYR A 141 -13.97 1.11 -11.19
CA TYR A 141 -13.67 -0.25 -10.73
C TYR A 141 -12.53 -0.33 -9.72
N ALA A 142 -11.33 0.17 -10.08
CA ALA A 142 -10.14 -0.05 -9.26
C ALA A 142 -10.23 0.60 -7.89
N ARG A 143 -10.93 1.73 -7.76
CA ARG A 143 -11.16 2.44 -6.48
C ARG A 143 -12.33 1.89 -5.68
N PRO A 144 -13.54 1.66 -6.24
CA PRO A 144 -14.69 1.18 -5.47
C PRO A 144 -14.53 -0.26 -4.97
N LEU A 145 -13.83 -1.14 -5.67
CA LEU A 145 -13.68 -2.54 -5.25
C LEU A 145 -12.89 -2.68 -3.93
N PRO A 146 -11.66 -2.17 -3.78
CA PRO A 146 -10.90 -2.32 -2.54
C PRO A 146 -11.59 -1.69 -1.33
N ILE A 147 -12.22 -0.52 -1.49
CA ILE A 147 -12.90 0.13 -0.37
C ILE A 147 -14.12 -0.67 0.08
N ALA A 148 -14.91 -1.21 -0.85
CA ALA A 148 -16.04 -2.02 -0.52
C ALA A 148 -15.63 -3.31 0.21
N VAL A 149 -14.58 -4.00 -0.26
CA VAL A 149 -14.03 -5.21 0.37
C VAL A 149 -13.48 -4.92 1.76
N LEU A 150 -12.77 -3.79 1.92
CA LEU A 150 -12.22 -3.38 3.22
C LEU A 150 -13.33 -3.01 4.22
N CYS A 151 -14.37 -2.31 3.75
CA CYS A 151 -15.53 -1.99 4.59
C CYS A 151 -16.29 -3.24 5.04
N GLU A 152 -16.44 -4.25 4.17
CA GLU A 152 -16.99 -5.56 4.56
C GLU A 152 -16.15 -6.22 5.66
N LEU A 153 -14.83 -6.27 5.49
CA LEU A 153 -13.90 -6.83 6.47
C LEU A 153 -14.03 -6.16 7.85
N LEU A 154 -14.15 -4.83 7.85
CA LEU A 154 -14.19 -4.01 9.07
C LEU A 154 -15.60 -3.89 9.67
N GLY A 155 -16.64 -4.31 8.94
CA GLY A 155 -18.03 -4.14 9.36
C GLY A 155 -18.50 -2.68 9.29
N ILE A 156 -17.98 -1.91 8.34
CA ILE A 156 -18.42 -0.53 8.05
C ILE A 156 -19.70 -0.60 7.22
N PRO A 157 -20.76 0.14 7.62
CA PRO A 157 -22.03 0.16 6.90
C PRO A 157 -21.89 0.57 5.42
N VAL A 158 -22.72 -0.01 4.55
CA VAL A 158 -22.70 0.31 3.11
C VAL A 158 -22.91 1.81 2.85
N ALA A 159 -23.80 2.44 3.62
CA ALA A 159 -24.11 3.87 3.50
C ALA A 159 -22.88 4.79 3.71
N ASP A 160 -21.89 4.33 4.49
CA ASP A 160 -20.72 5.16 4.87
C ASP A 160 -19.53 4.98 3.92
N ARG A 161 -19.57 3.98 3.03
CA ARG A 161 -18.43 3.60 2.15
C ARG A 161 -17.99 4.74 1.24
N ALA A 162 -18.93 5.46 0.65
CA ALA A 162 -18.63 6.58 -0.24
C ALA A 162 -17.93 7.71 0.51
N TRP A 163 -18.41 8.02 1.73
CA TRP A 163 -17.78 9.02 2.58
C TRP A 163 -16.36 8.60 3.00
N ILE A 164 -16.16 7.35 3.44
CA ILE A 164 -14.82 6.82 3.77
C ILE A 164 -13.87 6.95 2.57
N ALA A 165 -14.33 6.56 1.38
CA ALA A 165 -13.52 6.63 0.15
C ALA A 165 -13.05 8.06 -0.16
N LEU A 166 -13.96 9.02 -0.07
CA LEU A 166 -13.66 10.44 -0.32
C LEU A 166 -12.74 11.02 0.76
N THR A 167 -12.99 10.68 2.03
CA THR A 167 -12.20 11.17 3.14
C THR A 167 -10.76 10.64 3.09
N VAL A 168 -10.58 9.35 2.77
CA VAL A 168 -9.23 8.76 2.62
C VAL A 168 -8.50 9.36 1.40
N ALA A 169 -9.20 9.56 0.27
CA ALA A 169 -8.59 10.16 -0.92
C ALA A 169 -8.11 11.61 -0.67
N ALA A 170 -8.78 12.35 0.21
CA ALA A 170 -8.36 13.71 0.58
C ALA A 170 -7.03 13.74 1.36
N TYR A 171 -6.56 12.60 1.87
CA TYR A 171 -5.27 12.50 2.57
C TYR A 171 -4.07 12.75 1.64
N ASP A 172 -4.23 12.65 0.32
CA ASP A 172 -3.18 13.01 -0.64
C ASP A 172 -2.81 14.51 -0.56
N GLU A 173 -3.78 15.34 -0.15
CA GLU A 173 -3.55 16.77 0.07
C GLU A 173 -3.05 17.02 1.50
N ARG A 174 -1.81 17.44 1.62
CA ARG A 174 -1.17 17.65 2.93
C ARG A 174 -1.93 18.60 3.86
N ALA A 175 -2.57 19.63 3.30
CA ALA A 175 -3.38 20.58 4.06
C ALA A 175 -4.57 19.90 4.75
N GLU A 176 -5.02 18.76 4.22
CA GLU A 176 -6.18 18.02 4.68
C GLU A 176 -5.85 16.95 5.75
N HIS A 177 -4.57 16.59 5.94
CA HIS A 177 -4.17 15.48 6.83
C HIS A 177 -4.83 15.55 8.20
N GLN A 178 -4.71 16.70 8.91
CA GLN A 178 -5.28 16.84 10.26
C GLN A 178 -6.81 16.79 10.27
N ARG A 179 -7.47 17.26 9.22
CA ARG A 179 -8.93 17.16 9.07
C ARG A 179 -9.33 15.70 8.91
N VAL A 180 -8.72 15.00 7.96
CA VAL A 180 -8.98 13.58 7.68
C VAL A 180 -8.75 12.72 8.92
N GLU A 181 -7.63 12.93 9.61
CA GLU A 181 -7.32 12.20 10.86
C GLU A 181 -8.40 12.40 11.93
N ARG A 182 -8.85 13.65 12.16
CA ARG A 182 -9.89 13.93 13.16
C ARG A 182 -11.24 13.33 12.77
N GLU A 183 -11.64 13.45 11.51
CA GLU A 183 -12.92 12.93 11.01
C GLU A 183 -12.95 11.41 11.09
N LEU A 184 -11.90 10.71 10.64
CA LEU A 184 -11.81 9.27 10.73
C LEU A 184 -11.69 8.78 12.19
N ALA A 185 -10.95 9.49 13.06
CA ALA A 185 -10.87 9.16 14.47
C ALA A 185 -12.24 9.24 15.17
N ALA A 186 -13.01 10.29 14.88
CA ALA A 186 -14.37 10.45 15.42
C ALA A 186 -15.28 9.32 14.94
N TYR A 187 -15.32 9.07 13.63
CA TYR A 187 -16.12 8.01 13.03
C TYR A 187 -15.76 6.62 13.58
N PHE A 188 -14.48 6.26 13.65
CA PHE A 188 -14.06 4.96 14.17
C PHE A 188 -14.30 4.82 15.68
N THR A 189 -14.30 5.92 16.44
CA THR A 189 -14.67 5.90 17.85
C THR A 189 -16.14 5.50 18.01
N GLU A 190 -17.03 6.07 17.20
CA GLU A 190 -18.45 5.72 17.18
C GLU A 190 -18.69 4.30 16.69
N LEU A 191 -18.01 3.88 15.61
CA LEU A 191 -18.08 2.51 15.08
C LEU A 191 -17.66 1.49 16.15
N ILE A 192 -16.53 1.71 16.83
CA ILE A 192 -16.04 0.84 17.91
C ILE A 192 -17.04 0.78 19.07
N ALA A 193 -17.66 1.91 19.43
CA ALA A 193 -18.68 1.93 20.46
C ALA A 193 -19.93 1.11 20.06
N ALA A 194 -20.39 1.25 18.83
CA ALA A 194 -21.50 0.46 18.29
C ALA A 194 -21.17 -1.05 18.29
N LYS A 195 -19.97 -1.44 17.84
CA LYS A 195 -19.51 -2.84 17.82
C LYS A 195 -19.30 -3.43 19.22
N ARG A 196 -19.08 -2.60 20.24
CA ARG A 196 -19.07 -3.05 21.65
C ARG A 196 -20.46 -3.36 22.16
N ALA A 197 -21.45 -2.54 21.77
CA ALA A 197 -22.84 -2.73 22.18
C ALA A 197 -23.47 -3.93 21.44
N GLU A 198 -23.17 -4.06 20.15
CA GLU A 198 -23.72 -5.12 19.28
C GLU A 198 -22.60 -5.68 18.39
N PRO A 199 -21.85 -6.70 18.85
CA PRO A 199 -20.80 -7.32 18.07
C PRO A 199 -21.35 -8.07 16.84
N GLY A 200 -20.77 -7.82 15.65
CA GLY A 200 -21.05 -8.51 14.42
C GLY A 200 -19.98 -9.55 14.02
N ASP A 201 -20.16 -10.13 12.84
CA ASP A 201 -19.17 -11.04 12.24
C ASP A 201 -18.15 -10.29 11.40
N ASP A 202 -17.46 -9.30 11.99
CA ASP A 202 -16.49 -8.44 11.34
C ASP A 202 -15.19 -8.32 12.17
N LEU A 203 -14.16 -7.70 11.56
CA LEU A 203 -12.85 -7.58 12.19
C LEU A 203 -12.87 -6.64 13.39
N VAL A 204 -13.59 -5.51 13.32
CA VAL A 204 -13.65 -4.54 14.44
C VAL A 204 -14.29 -5.21 15.65
N SER A 205 -15.40 -5.94 15.45
CA SER A 205 -16.05 -6.73 16.51
C SER A 205 -15.10 -7.77 17.12
N ALA A 206 -14.34 -8.49 16.28
CA ALA A 206 -13.35 -9.47 16.77
C ALA A 206 -12.24 -8.81 17.59
N LEU A 207 -11.75 -7.63 17.19
CA LEU A 207 -10.72 -6.88 17.92
C LEU A 207 -11.26 -6.30 19.24
N VAL A 208 -12.53 -5.88 19.28
CA VAL A 208 -13.21 -5.43 20.50
C VAL A 208 -13.32 -6.55 21.52
N VAL A 209 -13.70 -7.76 21.09
CA VAL A 209 -13.79 -8.95 21.97
C VAL A 209 -12.42 -9.41 22.46
N ALA A 210 -11.41 -9.41 21.61
CA ALA A 210 -10.04 -9.79 21.97
C ALA A 210 -9.44 -8.89 23.06
N ARG A 211 -9.96 -7.67 23.26
CA ARG A 211 -9.57 -6.74 24.32
C ARG A 211 -9.96 -7.21 25.74
N GLY A 212 -10.99 -8.02 25.87
CA GLY A 212 -11.54 -8.42 27.19
C GLY A 212 -10.77 -9.52 27.91
N ASN A 213 -9.77 -10.14 27.27
CA ASN A 213 -9.00 -11.21 27.88
C ASN A 213 -7.89 -10.64 28.77
N THR A 214 -8.07 -10.78 30.09
CA THR A 214 -6.97 -10.63 31.04
C THR A 214 -6.18 -11.93 31.09
N GLY A 215 -4.86 -11.86 30.94
CA GLY A 215 -3.97 -13.00 31.11
C GLY A 215 -4.05 -13.60 32.53
N ALA A 216 -3.49 -14.80 32.68
CA ALA A 216 -3.46 -15.50 33.97
C ALA A 216 -2.78 -14.70 35.08
N ASP A 217 -1.99 -13.71 34.74
CA ASP A 217 -1.21 -12.83 35.64
C ASP A 217 -1.91 -11.47 35.88
N GLY A 218 -3.16 -11.27 35.44
CA GLY A 218 -3.91 -10.01 35.60
C GLY A 218 -3.45 -8.86 34.69
N ALA A 219 -2.47 -9.04 33.81
CA ALA A 219 -2.05 -8.07 32.84
C ALA A 219 -3.07 -7.98 31.70
N ALA A 220 -3.40 -6.78 31.23
CA ALA A 220 -4.29 -6.57 30.08
C ALA A 220 -3.60 -7.09 28.81
N GLU A 221 -3.95 -8.29 28.34
CA GLU A 221 -3.41 -8.89 27.11
C GLU A 221 -3.99 -8.27 25.83
N GLY A 222 -5.01 -7.40 25.91
CA GLY A 222 -5.71 -6.83 24.78
C GLY A 222 -5.18 -5.47 24.30
N LEU A 223 -5.75 -4.97 23.22
CA LEU A 223 -5.51 -3.60 22.73
C LEU A 223 -6.12 -2.58 23.71
N THR A 224 -5.41 -1.52 24.05
CA THR A 224 -5.99 -0.35 24.71
C THR A 224 -7.01 0.34 23.80
N GLY A 225 -7.77 1.32 24.34
CA GLY A 225 -8.72 2.09 23.54
C GLY A 225 -8.04 2.83 22.37
N TYR A 226 -6.89 3.42 22.65
CA TYR A 226 -6.10 4.14 21.64
C TYR A 226 -5.47 3.20 20.61
N GLU A 227 -4.93 2.07 21.04
CA GLU A 227 -4.37 1.06 20.12
C GLU A 227 -5.43 0.46 19.21
N LEU A 228 -6.64 0.22 19.70
CA LEU A 228 -7.76 -0.27 18.89
C LEU A 228 -8.17 0.76 17.85
N LEU A 229 -8.41 2.03 18.25
CA LEU A 229 -8.73 3.12 17.35
C LEU A 229 -7.65 3.27 16.26
N SER A 230 -6.40 3.34 16.70
CA SER A 230 -5.24 3.49 15.81
C SER A 230 -5.07 2.29 14.86
N THR A 231 -5.40 1.09 15.32
CA THR A 231 -5.36 -0.12 14.48
C THR A 231 -6.44 -0.08 13.40
N VAL A 232 -7.67 0.31 13.72
CA VAL A 232 -8.75 0.44 12.73
C VAL A 232 -8.41 1.53 11.71
N TYR A 233 -7.90 2.67 12.18
CA TYR A 233 -7.40 3.74 11.31
C TYR A 233 -6.30 3.25 10.37
N LEU A 234 -5.28 2.56 10.90
CA LEU A 234 -4.19 1.99 10.08
C LEU A 234 -4.72 1.05 8.99
N LEU A 235 -5.65 0.16 9.33
CA LEU A 235 -6.18 -0.83 8.38
C LEU A 235 -6.91 -0.15 7.22
N VAL A 236 -7.62 0.95 7.46
CA VAL A 236 -8.28 1.72 6.40
C VAL A 236 -7.25 2.48 5.55
N MET A 237 -6.37 3.24 6.19
CA MET A 237 -5.40 4.08 5.46
C MET A 237 -4.41 3.25 4.63
N ALA A 238 -3.91 2.13 5.15
CA ALA A 238 -2.94 1.30 4.45
C ALA A 238 -3.57 0.34 3.43
N GLY A 239 -4.82 -0.08 3.66
CA GLY A 239 -5.46 -1.15 2.87
C GLY A 239 -6.18 -0.67 1.62
N PHE A 240 -6.46 0.63 1.49
CA PHE A 240 -7.25 1.16 0.39
C PHE A 240 -6.40 1.50 -0.82
N ASP A 241 -5.64 2.59 -0.77
CA ASP A 241 -5.01 3.19 -1.94
C ASP A 241 -3.93 2.30 -2.58
N THR A 242 -3.21 1.54 -1.78
CA THR A 242 -2.21 0.57 -2.26
C THR A 242 -2.83 -0.51 -3.16
N THR A 243 -4.02 -1.00 -2.81
CA THR A 243 -4.73 -2.01 -3.62
C THR A 243 -5.35 -1.39 -4.87
N VAL A 244 -5.85 -0.16 -4.78
CA VAL A 244 -6.30 0.63 -5.96
C VAL A 244 -5.17 0.74 -6.98
N ASN A 245 -3.98 1.15 -6.54
CA ASN A 245 -2.81 1.31 -7.41
C ASN A 245 -2.36 -0.03 -8.01
N LEU A 246 -2.41 -1.14 -7.25
CA LEU A 246 -2.09 -2.46 -7.78
C LEU A 246 -3.03 -2.88 -8.91
N ILE A 247 -4.34 -2.67 -8.75
CA ILE A 247 -5.34 -3.02 -9.77
C ILE A 247 -5.16 -2.13 -11.00
N ALA A 248 -5.05 -0.81 -10.83
CA ALA A 248 -4.92 0.13 -11.93
C ALA A 248 -3.62 -0.05 -12.70
N SER A 249 -2.47 -0.03 -11.99
CA SER A 249 -1.14 -0.17 -12.63
C SER A 249 -0.92 -1.58 -13.16
N GLY A 250 -1.45 -2.62 -12.51
CA GLY A 250 -1.44 -3.99 -13.01
C GLY A 250 -2.26 -4.14 -14.30
N THR A 251 -3.43 -3.49 -14.37
CA THR A 251 -4.23 -3.44 -15.61
C THR A 251 -3.46 -2.70 -16.71
N LEU A 252 -2.90 -1.52 -16.43
CA LEU A 252 -2.07 -0.78 -17.39
C LEU A 252 -0.92 -1.65 -17.91
N ALA A 253 -0.20 -2.33 -17.04
CA ALA A 253 0.90 -3.22 -17.43
C ALA A 253 0.43 -4.33 -18.38
N LEU A 254 -0.70 -4.97 -18.11
CA LEU A 254 -1.27 -5.99 -19.01
C LEU A 254 -1.74 -5.40 -20.35
N LEU A 255 -2.32 -4.20 -20.36
CA LEU A 255 -2.78 -3.54 -21.58
C LEU A 255 -1.62 -3.06 -22.47
N THR A 256 -0.46 -2.74 -21.88
CA THR A 256 0.77 -2.36 -22.60
C THR A 256 1.64 -3.56 -22.97
N HIS A 257 1.34 -4.77 -22.47
CA HIS A 257 2.00 -6.03 -22.79
C HIS A 257 1.00 -7.07 -23.33
N PRO A 258 0.48 -6.89 -24.57
CA PRO A 258 -0.62 -7.70 -25.10
C PRO A 258 -0.31 -9.20 -25.17
N GLY A 259 0.96 -9.59 -25.29
CA GLY A 259 1.39 -10.99 -25.26
C GLY A 259 1.09 -11.62 -23.90
N GLU A 260 1.49 -10.98 -22.80
CA GLU A 260 1.26 -11.48 -21.44
C GLU A 260 -0.23 -11.42 -21.05
N LYS A 261 -0.95 -10.36 -21.48
CA LYS A 261 -2.41 -10.30 -21.36
C LYS A 261 -3.09 -11.51 -22.02
N THR A 262 -2.72 -11.83 -23.26
CA THR A 262 -3.30 -12.95 -24.01
C THR A 262 -2.99 -14.28 -23.34
N ARG A 263 -1.77 -14.50 -22.86
CA ARG A 263 -1.38 -15.70 -22.12
C ARG A 263 -2.24 -15.87 -20.87
N LEU A 264 -2.41 -14.80 -20.08
CA LEU A 264 -3.23 -14.83 -18.87
C LEU A 264 -4.70 -15.11 -19.17
N GLN A 265 -5.23 -14.61 -20.28
CA GLN A 265 -6.61 -14.90 -20.72
C GLN A 265 -6.79 -16.34 -21.19
N GLN A 266 -5.76 -16.95 -21.82
CA GLN A 266 -5.78 -18.35 -22.27
C GLN A 266 -5.59 -19.34 -21.14
N ASP A 267 -4.80 -18.97 -20.12
CA ASP A 267 -4.53 -19.79 -18.95
C ASP A 267 -4.75 -18.97 -17.66
N PRO A 268 -5.99 -18.89 -17.15
CA PRO A 268 -6.29 -18.21 -15.88
C PRO A 268 -5.59 -18.80 -14.65
N ALA A 269 -5.02 -20.01 -14.73
CA ALA A 269 -4.25 -20.60 -13.63
C ALA A 269 -2.92 -19.85 -13.37
N LEU A 270 -2.45 -19.05 -14.34
CA LEU A 270 -1.31 -18.16 -14.18
C LEU A 270 -1.60 -16.93 -13.27
N LEU A 271 -2.87 -16.66 -12.94
CA LEU A 271 -3.26 -15.43 -12.26
C LEU A 271 -2.53 -15.18 -10.92
N PRO A 272 -2.33 -16.19 -10.04
CA PRO A 272 -1.55 -15.96 -8.82
C PRO A 272 -0.09 -15.56 -9.11
N ALA A 273 0.58 -16.19 -10.07
CA ALA A 273 1.94 -15.84 -10.48
C ALA A 273 1.98 -14.45 -11.14
N ALA A 274 0.98 -14.15 -11.98
CA ALA A 274 0.84 -12.85 -12.61
C ALA A 274 0.71 -11.73 -11.57
N VAL A 275 -0.04 -11.93 -10.49
CA VAL A 275 -0.18 -10.93 -9.42
C VAL A 275 1.17 -10.68 -8.72
N GLU A 276 1.98 -11.71 -8.46
CA GLU A 276 3.32 -11.51 -7.89
C GLU A 276 4.25 -10.75 -8.84
N GLU A 277 4.24 -11.08 -10.13
CA GLU A 277 5.04 -10.34 -11.12
C GLU A 277 4.52 -8.90 -11.30
N LEU A 278 3.22 -8.66 -11.29
CA LEU A 278 2.66 -7.32 -11.34
C LEU A 278 3.05 -6.49 -10.09
N LEU A 279 3.04 -7.10 -8.90
CA LEU A 279 3.53 -6.47 -7.66
C LEU A 279 4.99 -6.05 -7.80
N ARG A 280 5.86 -6.93 -8.29
CA ARG A 280 7.26 -6.62 -8.56
C ARG A 280 7.40 -5.54 -9.63
N PHE A 281 6.70 -5.70 -10.76
CA PHE A 281 6.86 -4.88 -11.95
C PHE A 281 6.29 -3.48 -11.79
N THR A 282 5.09 -3.31 -11.23
CA THR A 282 4.45 -1.99 -11.09
C THR A 282 4.72 -1.34 -9.74
N ASN A 283 4.88 -2.12 -8.73
CA ASN A 283 4.98 -1.79 -7.32
C ASN A 283 4.12 -0.56 -6.91
N PRO A 284 2.96 -0.75 -6.28
CA PRO A 284 2.01 0.34 -5.99
C PRO A 284 2.57 1.38 -5.00
N VAL A 285 3.74 1.13 -4.41
CA VAL A 285 4.39 1.95 -3.38
C VAL A 285 5.84 2.21 -3.78
N ASN A 286 6.24 3.45 -3.90
CA ASN A 286 7.61 3.82 -4.31
C ASN A 286 8.66 3.46 -3.26
N HIS A 287 8.38 3.76 -2.00
CA HIS A 287 9.27 3.42 -0.88
C HIS A 287 8.46 2.90 0.30
N ALA A 288 9.03 2.02 1.12
CA ALA A 288 8.38 1.61 2.35
C ALA A 288 8.28 2.81 3.32
N ASN A 289 7.35 2.72 4.29
CA ASN A 289 7.22 3.76 5.31
C ASN A 289 8.58 4.09 5.95
N ASP A 290 8.78 5.37 6.15
CA ASP A 290 9.95 5.98 6.72
C ASP A 290 10.43 5.30 8.02
N ARG A 291 11.74 5.26 8.17
CA ARG A 291 12.48 4.86 9.37
C ARG A 291 13.43 5.98 9.76
N PHE A 292 14.00 5.88 10.92
CA PHE A 292 15.12 6.74 11.30
C PHE A 292 16.23 5.92 11.95
N THR A 293 17.46 6.42 11.85
CA THR A 293 18.63 5.82 12.46
C THR A 293 18.70 6.17 13.95
N THR A 294 18.89 5.17 14.81
CA THR A 294 19.11 5.39 16.27
C THR A 294 20.57 5.69 16.60
N GLU A 295 21.49 5.35 15.72
CA GLU A 295 22.94 5.59 15.75
C GLU A 295 23.45 5.70 14.31
N ASP A 296 24.74 5.94 14.10
CA ASP A 296 25.35 5.91 12.77
C ASP A 296 25.26 4.51 12.17
N VAL A 297 24.70 4.40 10.97
CA VAL A 297 24.46 3.11 10.31
C VAL A 297 25.13 3.08 8.94
N PRO A 298 26.07 2.14 8.69
CA PRO A 298 26.62 1.94 7.35
C PRO A 298 25.57 1.25 6.45
N VAL A 299 25.34 1.84 5.26
CA VAL A 299 24.48 1.30 4.20
C VAL A 299 25.22 1.43 2.88
N GLY A 300 25.57 0.31 2.26
CA GLY A 300 26.51 0.31 1.12
C GLY A 300 27.83 0.98 1.49
N ASP A 301 28.25 1.95 0.68
CA ASP A 301 29.49 2.72 0.88
C ASP A 301 29.29 4.02 1.68
N VAL A 302 28.11 4.23 2.26
CA VAL A 302 27.73 5.47 2.97
C VAL A 302 27.41 5.16 4.42
N VAL A 303 27.81 6.04 5.33
CA VAL A 303 27.33 6.03 6.73
C VAL A 303 26.24 7.06 6.88
N ILE A 304 25.00 6.59 7.18
CA ILE A 304 23.87 7.46 7.49
C ILE A 304 23.98 7.86 8.97
N PRO A 305 24.05 9.17 9.29
CA PRO A 305 24.21 9.62 10.68
C PRO A 305 22.99 9.28 11.55
N ALA A 306 23.19 9.26 12.86
CA ALA A 306 22.14 9.11 13.85
C ALA A 306 21.06 10.20 13.74
N GLY A 307 19.79 9.83 13.85
CA GLY A 307 18.66 10.75 13.79
C GLY A 307 18.24 11.17 12.38
N GLU A 308 18.72 10.52 11.35
CA GLU A 308 18.33 10.79 9.97
C GLU A 308 17.14 9.92 9.52
N TRP A 309 16.22 10.51 8.76
CA TRP A 309 15.15 9.76 8.11
C TRP A 309 15.67 8.94 6.95
N VAL A 310 15.18 7.70 6.81
CA VAL A 310 15.57 6.76 5.76
C VAL A 310 14.35 6.20 5.04
N LEU A 311 14.38 6.27 3.72
CA LEU A 311 13.34 5.81 2.80
C LEU A 311 13.86 4.61 2.00
N PRO A 312 13.49 3.38 2.33
CA PRO A 312 13.86 2.22 1.51
C PRO A 312 12.99 2.16 0.25
N ALA A 313 13.57 2.45 -0.93
CA ALA A 313 12.88 2.48 -2.22
C ALA A 313 12.59 1.06 -2.71
N ILE A 314 11.46 0.49 -2.26
CA ILE A 314 11.07 -0.89 -2.57
C ILE A 314 10.74 -1.08 -4.05
N SER A 315 10.18 -0.09 -4.74
CA SER A 315 9.95 -0.15 -6.18
C SER A 315 11.24 -0.19 -6.98
N SER A 316 12.28 0.54 -6.52
CA SER A 316 13.63 0.46 -7.07
C SER A 316 14.26 -0.92 -6.84
N ALA A 317 14.15 -1.46 -5.62
CA ALA A 317 14.69 -2.77 -5.27
C ALA A 317 14.09 -3.88 -6.12
N ASP A 318 12.77 -3.83 -6.39
CA ASP A 318 12.06 -4.80 -7.23
C ASP A 318 12.40 -4.67 -8.72
N ARG A 319 13.11 -3.61 -9.10
CA ARG A 319 13.65 -3.38 -10.45
C ARG A 319 15.18 -3.40 -10.50
N ASP A 320 15.84 -3.91 -9.46
CA ASP A 320 17.30 -4.04 -9.42
C ASP A 320 17.75 -5.23 -10.30
N PRO A 321 18.54 -4.99 -11.37
CA PRO A 321 19.03 -6.06 -12.24
C PRO A 321 19.97 -7.06 -11.53
N ALA A 322 20.56 -6.66 -10.41
CA ALA A 322 21.38 -7.56 -9.58
C ALA A 322 20.54 -8.66 -8.91
N GLN A 323 19.24 -8.43 -8.69
CA GLN A 323 18.31 -9.37 -8.11
C GLN A 323 17.39 -10.01 -9.17
N PHE A 324 16.87 -9.21 -10.08
CA PHE A 324 15.91 -9.62 -11.11
C PHE A 324 16.49 -9.35 -12.49
N PRO A 325 17.01 -10.36 -13.21
CA PRO A 325 17.50 -10.18 -14.59
C PRO A 325 16.40 -9.62 -15.50
N ASP A 326 16.75 -8.71 -16.40
CA ASP A 326 15.81 -8.00 -17.29
C ASP A 326 14.60 -7.42 -16.52
N PRO A 327 14.82 -6.58 -15.50
CA PRO A 327 13.79 -6.20 -14.52
C PRO A 327 12.65 -5.38 -15.14
N ASP A 328 12.90 -4.76 -16.29
CA ASP A 328 11.95 -3.91 -17.02
C ASP A 328 11.09 -4.69 -18.03
N ARG A 329 11.28 -6.00 -18.13
CA ARG A 329 10.41 -6.89 -18.87
C ARG A 329 9.34 -7.46 -17.94
N LEU A 330 8.06 -7.30 -18.31
CA LEU A 330 6.96 -8.05 -17.70
C LEU A 330 7.02 -9.50 -18.18
N ASP A 331 7.10 -10.45 -17.25
CA ASP A 331 7.28 -11.86 -17.55
C ASP A 331 6.54 -12.72 -16.51
N LEU A 332 5.40 -13.29 -16.89
CA LEU A 332 4.55 -14.08 -15.99
C LEU A 332 5.18 -15.44 -15.57
N ASP A 333 6.28 -15.85 -16.19
CA ASP A 333 7.04 -17.05 -15.79
C ASP A 333 8.24 -16.71 -14.90
N ARG A 334 8.44 -15.44 -14.57
CA ARG A 334 9.56 -15.01 -13.74
C ARG A 334 9.46 -15.62 -12.34
N ASP A 335 10.60 -16.07 -11.82
CA ASP A 335 10.74 -16.30 -10.38
C ASP A 335 10.75 -14.94 -9.66
N THR A 336 9.64 -14.61 -9.05
CA THR A 336 9.43 -13.37 -8.29
C THR A 336 9.75 -13.55 -6.81
N SER A 337 10.28 -14.70 -6.40
CA SER A 337 10.64 -14.96 -5.01
C SER A 337 11.63 -13.92 -4.51
N GLY A 338 11.31 -13.35 -3.35
CA GLY A 338 12.13 -12.31 -2.75
C GLY A 338 11.80 -10.87 -3.16
N HIS A 339 10.79 -10.62 -4.01
CA HIS A 339 10.33 -9.23 -4.22
C HIS A 339 9.92 -8.59 -2.89
N VAL A 340 10.12 -7.29 -2.77
CA VAL A 340 9.89 -6.53 -1.53
C VAL A 340 8.70 -5.56 -1.62
N ALA A 341 7.78 -5.78 -2.56
CA ALA A 341 6.58 -4.96 -2.71
C ALA A 341 5.71 -4.90 -1.44
N PHE A 342 5.78 -5.93 -0.60
CA PHE A 342 5.14 -5.97 0.72
C PHE A 342 6.10 -5.64 1.89
N GLY A 343 7.27 -5.05 1.59
CA GLY A 343 8.33 -4.87 2.58
C GLY A 343 9.01 -6.18 2.96
N HIS A 344 9.84 -6.13 4.01
CA HIS A 344 10.59 -7.27 4.54
C HIS A 344 10.79 -7.14 6.06
N GLY A 345 11.08 -8.25 6.74
CA GLY A 345 11.32 -8.26 8.19
C GLY A 345 10.04 -8.18 9.02
N VAL A 346 10.16 -7.64 10.24
CA VAL A 346 9.06 -7.63 11.23
C VAL A 346 7.84 -6.82 10.76
N HIS A 347 8.05 -5.80 9.94
CA HIS A 347 7.00 -4.96 9.34
C HIS A 347 6.49 -5.46 7.98
N HIS A 348 6.81 -6.69 7.57
CA HIS A 348 6.21 -7.27 6.35
C HIS A 348 4.68 -7.09 6.38
N CYS A 349 4.09 -6.66 5.28
CA CYS A 349 2.69 -6.26 5.18
C CYS A 349 1.71 -7.29 5.77
N LEU A 350 0.91 -6.88 6.74
CA LEU A 350 -0.15 -7.71 7.31
C LEU A 350 -1.23 -8.02 6.27
N GLY A 351 -1.54 -7.02 5.41
CA GLY A 351 -2.56 -7.08 4.38
C GLY A 351 -2.16 -7.87 3.12
N ALA A 352 -0.90 -8.33 3.00
CA ALA A 352 -0.42 -8.98 1.78
C ALA A 352 -1.34 -10.10 1.23
N PRO A 353 -1.87 -11.01 2.08
CA PRO A 353 -2.80 -12.04 1.58
C PRO A 353 -4.16 -11.48 1.11
N LEU A 354 -4.61 -10.35 1.66
CA LEU A 354 -5.84 -9.68 1.23
C LEU A 354 -5.63 -8.95 -0.10
N ALA A 355 -4.50 -8.24 -0.24
CA ALA A 355 -4.15 -7.54 -1.46
C ALA A 355 -3.98 -8.49 -2.65
N ARG A 356 -3.32 -9.65 -2.46
CA ARG A 356 -3.21 -10.72 -3.46
C ARG A 356 -4.59 -11.22 -3.89
N MET A 357 -5.42 -11.61 -2.94
CA MET A 357 -6.79 -12.06 -3.21
C MET A 357 -7.60 -11.01 -3.96
N GLY A 358 -7.52 -9.74 -3.53
CA GLY A 358 -8.22 -8.63 -4.18
C GLY A 358 -7.75 -8.40 -5.61
N ALA A 359 -6.44 -8.45 -5.86
CA ALA A 359 -5.88 -8.30 -7.20
C ALA A 359 -6.23 -9.49 -8.12
N GLU A 360 -6.16 -10.73 -7.62
CA GLU A 360 -6.59 -11.92 -8.36
C GLU A 360 -8.06 -11.79 -8.79
N ILE A 361 -8.96 -11.45 -7.86
CA ILE A 361 -10.38 -11.25 -8.16
C ILE A 361 -10.57 -10.12 -9.17
N ALA A 362 -9.94 -8.97 -8.91
CA ALA A 362 -10.11 -7.79 -9.74
C ALA A 362 -9.66 -8.02 -11.19
N LEU A 363 -8.42 -8.48 -11.36
CA LEU A 363 -7.83 -8.67 -12.69
C LEU A 363 -8.48 -9.84 -13.43
N GLY A 364 -8.72 -10.96 -12.74
CA GLY A 364 -9.37 -12.13 -13.32
C GLY A 364 -10.79 -11.83 -13.82
N ALA A 365 -11.61 -11.20 -12.99
CA ALA A 365 -12.99 -10.83 -13.36
C ALA A 365 -13.01 -9.79 -14.49
N LEU A 366 -12.14 -8.78 -14.44
CA LEU A 366 -12.03 -7.74 -15.47
C LEU A 366 -11.69 -8.33 -16.84
N LEU A 367 -10.65 -9.15 -16.92
CA LEU A 367 -10.19 -9.75 -18.18
C LEU A 367 -11.18 -10.79 -18.73
N ALA A 368 -11.88 -11.52 -17.86
CA ALA A 368 -12.94 -12.45 -18.27
C ALA A 368 -14.17 -11.71 -18.82
N ARG A 369 -14.58 -10.61 -18.16
CA ARG A 369 -15.76 -9.85 -18.55
C ARG A 369 -15.54 -8.98 -19.79
N PHE A 370 -14.34 -8.42 -19.94
CA PHE A 370 -13.97 -7.55 -21.06
C PHE A 370 -12.66 -8.02 -21.74
N PRO A 371 -12.68 -9.14 -22.46
CA PRO A 371 -11.44 -9.72 -23.02
C PRO A 371 -10.77 -8.80 -24.05
N ALA A 372 -11.52 -7.95 -24.73
CA ALA A 372 -11.01 -7.00 -25.71
C ALA A 372 -10.74 -5.60 -25.14
N ILE A 373 -10.71 -5.45 -23.79
CA ILE A 373 -10.38 -4.18 -23.14
C ILE A 373 -9.03 -3.64 -23.64
N SER A 374 -8.97 -2.34 -23.91
CA SER A 374 -7.78 -1.63 -24.39
C SER A 374 -7.70 -0.23 -23.81
N LEU A 375 -6.52 0.38 -23.86
CA LEU A 375 -6.37 1.80 -23.49
C LEU A 375 -7.15 2.68 -24.48
N ALA A 376 -7.76 3.74 -23.96
CA ALA A 376 -8.45 4.73 -24.77
C ALA A 376 -7.54 5.90 -25.21
N VAL A 377 -6.39 6.04 -24.55
CA VAL A 377 -5.35 7.04 -24.83
C VAL A 377 -3.99 6.36 -24.90
N PRO A 378 -2.99 6.94 -25.58
CA PRO A 378 -1.61 6.48 -25.53
C PRO A 378 -1.07 6.47 -24.10
N PRO A 379 -0.21 5.48 -23.71
CA PRO A 379 0.34 5.39 -22.35
C PRO A 379 1.06 6.66 -21.88
N GLU A 380 1.71 7.38 -22.79
CA GLU A 380 2.44 8.62 -22.53
C GLU A 380 1.55 9.82 -22.18
N GLU A 381 0.25 9.75 -22.43
CA GLU A 381 -0.74 10.75 -22.04
C GLU A 381 -1.28 10.53 -20.62
N LEU A 382 -1.02 9.36 -20.03
CA LEU A 382 -1.42 9.06 -18.66
C LEU A 382 -0.62 9.91 -17.66
N ARG A 383 -1.29 10.36 -16.61
CA ARG A 383 -0.67 11.18 -15.57
C ARG A 383 -0.62 10.41 -14.26
N TRP A 384 0.48 10.58 -13.54
CA TRP A 384 0.70 10.00 -12.23
C TRP A 384 0.43 11.04 -11.14
N ARG A 385 -0.15 10.61 -10.03
CA ARG A 385 -0.45 11.50 -8.90
C ARG A 385 0.84 12.02 -8.25
N PRO A 386 0.91 13.29 -7.86
CA PRO A 386 2.09 13.87 -7.22
C PRO A 386 2.20 13.46 -5.73
N VAL A 387 2.21 12.17 -5.46
CA VAL A 387 2.34 11.59 -4.11
C VAL A 387 3.62 10.76 -4.05
N SER A 388 4.60 11.22 -3.26
CA SER A 388 5.94 10.62 -3.24
C SER A 388 5.95 9.16 -2.79
N LEU A 389 5.07 8.78 -1.86
CA LEU A 389 4.96 7.42 -1.34
C LEU A 389 4.29 6.47 -2.34
N MET A 390 3.25 6.93 -3.04
CA MET A 390 2.39 6.09 -3.86
C MET A 390 2.75 6.17 -5.34
N ASN A 391 2.72 5.02 -6.01
CA ASN A 391 2.86 4.90 -7.46
C ASN A 391 1.46 4.69 -8.06
N GLY A 392 0.71 5.77 -8.26
CA GLY A 392 -0.68 5.72 -8.65
C GLY A 392 -1.05 6.69 -9.76
N LEU A 393 -1.96 6.25 -10.65
CA LEU A 393 -2.50 7.04 -11.75
C LEU A 393 -3.55 8.06 -11.26
N GLU A 394 -3.69 9.18 -11.97
CA GLU A 394 -4.82 10.11 -11.79
C GLU A 394 -6.11 9.54 -12.38
N SER A 395 -6.01 8.87 -13.55
CA SER A 395 -7.12 8.18 -14.23
C SER A 395 -6.57 7.07 -15.13
N LEU A 396 -7.42 6.11 -15.51
CA LEU A 396 -7.09 5.06 -16.48
C LEU A 396 -8.22 4.91 -17.50
N PRO A 397 -8.24 5.75 -18.56
CA PRO A 397 -9.26 5.69 -19.60
C PRO A 397 -9.12 4.42 -20.43
N VAL A 398 -10.18 3.61 -20.50
CA VAL A 398 -10.21 2.34 -21.26
C VAL A 398 -11.43 2.25 -22.17
N ARG A 399 -11.31 1.44 -23.23
CA ARG A 399 -12.43 1.00 -24.09
C ARG A 399 -12.77 -0.44 -23.76
N LEU A 400 -14.03 -0.71 -23.47
CA LEU A 400 -14.47 -2.05 -23.04
C LEU A 400 -14.67 -3.00 -24.24
N ALA A 401 -14.88 -2.48 -25.45
CA ALA A 401 -15.21 -3.25 -26.67
C ALA A 401 -16.26 -4.33 -26.38
N LEU A 402 -17.46 -3.89 -25.98
CA LEU A 402 -18.60 -4.78 -25.73
C LEU A 402 -18.91 -5.54 -27.03
N THR A 403 -18.86 -6.86 -26.98
CA THR A 403 -19.46 -7.69 -28.06
C THR A 403 -20.95 -7.40 -28.04
N ARG A 404 -21.43 -6.63 -29.02
CA ARG A 404 -22.87 -6.49 -29.27
C ARG A 404 -23.39 -7.87 -29.73
N HIS A 405 -24.09 -8.56 -28.86
CA HIS A 405 -24.90 -9.74 -29.21
C HIS A 405 -26.21 -9.30 -29.84
#